data_3e2e1684ea96bc82701f81951f36d501
#
_entry.id   3e2e1684ea96bc82701f81951f36d501
#
_cell.length_a   1.000
_cell.length_b   1.000
_cell.length_c   1.000
_cell.angle_alpha   90.00
_cell.angle_beta   90.00
_cell.angle_gamma   90.00
#
_symmetry.space_group_name_H-M   'P 1'
#
loop_
_entity.id
_entity.type
_entity.pdbx_description
1 polymer ?
#
loop_
_entity_poly.entity_id
_entity_poly.type
_entity_poly.pdbx_seq_one_letter_code
_entity_poly.pdbx_strand_id
1 'polypeptide(L)' 'TGQASASKTFMTAILELQRNRDEMAQLRRELAQEKARSQELVSSVKQFRSSLNNLFDLADNP' A
#
# COMPACT_ATOMS: atom_id res chain seq x y z
N THR A 1 14.78 34.13 -28.67
CA THR A 1 15.45 32.95 -28.18
C THR A 1 15.12 32.65 -26.73
N GLY A 2 14.95 33.69 -25.89
CA GLY A 2 14.54 33.48 -24.49
C GLY A 2 13.17 32.86 -24.35
N GLN A 3 12.27 33.12 -25.26
CA GLN A 3 10.90 32.54 -25.24
C GLN A 3 10.92 31.03 -25.51
N ALA A 4 11.76 30.56 -26.42
CA ALA A 4 11.89 29.14 -26.72
C ALA A 4 12.44 28.38 -25.53
N SER A 5 13.42 28.98 -24.85
CA SER A 5 14.03 28.38 -23.66
C SER A 5 13.02 28.30 -22.48
N ALA A 6 12.29 29.39 -22.26
CA ALA A 6 11.27 29.44 -21.19
C ALA A 6 10.15 28.46 -21.47
N SER A 7 9.70 28.34 -22.73
CA SER A 7 8.66 27.40 -23.13
C SER A 7 9.11 25.95 -22.92
N LYS A 8 10.35 25.64 -23.25
CA LYS A 8 10.92 24.30 -23.06
C LYS A 8 11.03 23.96 -21.57
N THR A 9 11.44 24.91 -20.75
CA THR A 9 11.50 24.72 -19.29
C THR A 9 10.11 24.51 -18.71
N PHE A 10 9.12 25.25 -19.18
CA PHE A 10 7.74 25.11 -18.75
C PHE A 10 7.20 23.72 -19.09
N MET A 11 7.43 23.25 -20.31
CA MET A 11 7.00 21.93 -20.73
C MET A 11 7.67 20.82 -19.91
N THR A 12 8.95 20.96 -19.64
CA THR A 12 9.68 20.01 -18.81
C THR A 12 9.08 19.95 -17.39
N ALA A 13 8.76 21.13 -16.84
CA ALA A 13 8.15 21.19 -15.50
C ALA A 13 6.79 20.51 -15.48
N ILE A 14 5.98 20.68 -16.52
CA ILE A 14 4.67 20.02 -16.62
C ILE A 14 4.84 18.50 -16.69
N LEU A 15 5.78 18.02 -17.49
CA LEU A 15 6.05 16.59 -17.63
C LEU A 15 6.55 15.98 -16.32
N GLU A 16 7.38 16.71 -15.59
CA GLU A 16 7.85 16.27 -14.27
C GLU A 16 6.72 16.19 -13.26
N LEU A 17 5.82 17.17 -13.28
CA LEU A 17 4.64 17.16 -12.41
C LEU A 17 3.75 15.97 -12.71
N GLN A 18 3.52 15.66 -13.98
CA GLN A 18 2.71 14.49 -14.36
C GLN A 18 3.36 13.20 -13.91
N ARG A 19 4.68 13.09 -14.10
CA ARG A 19 5.43 11.89 -13.66
C ARG A 19 5.34 11.72 -12.15
N ASN A 20 5.55 12.79 -11.39
CA ASN A 20 5.47 12.74 -9.94
C ASN A 20 4.07 12.35 -9.47
N ARG A 21 3.04 12.86 -10.12
CA ARG A 21 1.66 12.54 -9.79
C ARG A 21 1.36 11.06 -10.05
N ASP A 22 1.86 10.53 -11.18
CA ASP A 22 1.69 9.12 -11.54
C ASP A 22 2.43 8.21 -10.56
N GLU A 23 3.65 8.59 -10.18
CA GLU A 23 4.42 7.83 -9.18
C GLU A 23 3.72 7.81 -7.83
N MET A 24 3.17 8.95 -7.40
CA MET A 24 2.43 9.02 -6.14
C MET A 24 1.18 8.16 -6.17
N ALA A 25 0.46 8.15 -7.29
CA ALA A 25 -0.72 7.31 -7.45
C ALA A 25 -0.35 5.83 -7.39
N GLN A 26 0.76 5.45 -8.01
CA GLN A 26 1.26 4.07 -7.98
C GLN A 26 1.67 3.67 -6.56
N LEU A 27 2.40 4.54 -5.86
CA LEU A 27 2.82 4.28 -4.48
C LEU A 27 1.63 4.12 -3.55
N ARG A 28 0.59 4.93 -3.73
CA ARG A 28 -0.64 4.81 -2.94
C ARG A 28 -1.33 3.48 -3.18
N ARG A 29 -1.36 3.00 -4.41
CA ARG A 29 -1.94 1.69 -4.74
C ARG A 29 -1.14 0.56 -4.13
N GLU A 30 0.19 0.64 -4.21
CA GLU A 30 1.07 -0.36 -3.61
C GLU A 30 0.91 -0.39 -2.09
N LEU A 31 0.83 0.79 -1.47
CA LEU A 31 0.61 0.88 -0.03
C LEU A 31 -0.74 0.29 0.38
N ALA A 32 -1.79 0.56 -0.38
CA ALA A 32 -3.11 0.00 -0.12
C ALA A 32 -3.09 -1.52 -0.22
N GLN A 33 -2.40 -2.08 -1.21
CA GLN A 33 -2.25 -3.53 -1.36
C GLN A 33 -1.47 -4.14 -0.19
N GLU A 34 -0.40 -3.50 0.23
CA GLU A 34 0.39 -3.97 1.38
C GLU A 34 -0.41 -3.93 2.67
N LYS A 35 -1.20 -2.88 2.87
CA LYS A 35 -2.08 -2.79 4.04
C LYS A 35 -3.12 -3.90 4.04
N ALA A 36 -3.74 -4.16 2.90
CA ALA A 36 -4.74 -5.23 2.78
C ALA A 36 -4.11 -6.59 3.08
N ARG A 37 -2.92 -6.85 2.54
CA ARG A 37 -2.18 -8.09 2.79
C ARG A 37 -1.82 -8.24 4.26
N SER A 38 -1.35 -7.17 4.90
CA SER A 38 -1.02 -7.18 6.32
C SER A 38 -2.25 -7.45 7.17
N GLN A 39 -3.39 -6.86 6.85
CA GLN A 39 -4.63 -7.08 7.57
C GLN A 39 -5.12 -8.52 7.42
N GLU A 40 -4.99 -9.11 6.23
CA GLU A 40 -5.33 -10.51 6.02
C GLU A 40 -4.45 -11.43 6.86
N LEU A 41 -3.16 -11.14 6.92
CA LEU A 41 -2.22 -11.93 7.71
C LEU A 41 -2.55 -11.84 9.19
N VAL A 42 -2.79 -10.63 9.71
CA VAL A 42 -3.17 -10.43 11.11
C VAL A 42 -4.47 -11.17 11.42
N SER A 43 -5.46 -11.09 10.53
CA SER A 43 -6.72 -11.78 10.69
C SER A 43 -6.54 -13.29 10.74
N SER A 44 -5.71 -13.85 9.87
CA SER A 44 -5.40 -15.29 9.84
C SER A 44 -4.72 -15.73 11.12
N VAL A 45 -3.77 -14.94 11.63
CA VAL A 45 -3.09 -15.25 12.90
C VAL A 45 -4.07 -15.23 14.05
N LYS A 46 -4.98 -14.28 14.10
CA LYS A 46 -6.00 -14.19 15.14
C LYS A 46 -6.94 -15.39 15.10
N GLN A 47 -7.37 -15.81 13.91
CA GLN A 47 -8.22 -16.99 13.76
C GLN A 47 -7.52 -18.26 14.23
N PHE A 48 -6.25 -18.42 13.86
CA PHE A 48 -5.45 -19.55 14.30
C PHE A 48 -5.31 -19.59 15.82
N ARG A 49 -5.03 -18.44 16.41
CA ARG A 49 -4.90 -18.29 17.86
C ARG A 49 -6.21 -18.67 18.57
N SER A 50 -7.33 -18.20 18.03
CA SER A 50 -8.65 -18.51 18.57
C SER A 50 -8.94 -20.00 18.50
N SER A 51 -8.59 -20.65 17.38
CA SER A 51 -8.75 -22.10 17.21
C SER A 51 -7.90 -22.87 18.19
N LEU A 52 -6.65 -22.44 18.42
CA LEU A 52 -5.77 -23.06 19.41
C LEU A 52 -6.35 -22.97 20.83
N ASN A 53 -6.85 -21.80 21.19
CA ASN A 53 -7.44 -21.57 22.51
C ASN A 53 -8.66 -22.48 22.70
N ASN A 54 -9.50 -22.65 21.67
CA ASN A 54 -10.63 -23.56 21.73
C ASN A 54 -10.20 -25.01 21.93
N LEU A 55 -9.13 -25.43 21.26
CA LEU A 55 -8.59 -26.78 21.40
C LEU A 55 -8.05 -26.99 22.80
N PHE A 56 -7.34 -26.02 23.37
CA PHE A 56 -6.84 -26.12 24.75
C PHE A 56 -7.97 -26.18 25.74
N ASP A 57 -9.04 -25.42 25.56
CA ASP A 57 -10.21 -25.46 26.44
C ASP A 57 -10.88 -26.81 26.39
N LEU A 58 -11.01 -27.43 25.21
CA LEU A 58 -11.58 -28.77 25.07
C LEU A 58 -10.69 -29.83 25.72
N ALA A 59 -9.37 -29.67 25.66
CA ALA A 59 -8.45 -30.60 26.30
C ALA A 59 -8.47 -30.50 27.83
N ASP A 60 -8.69 -29.30 28.36
CA ASP A 60 -8.71 -29.03 29.79
C ASP A 60 -10.05 -29.36 30.44
N ASN A 61 -11.14 -29.41 29.65
CA ASN A 61 -12.48 -29.78 30.11
C ASN A 61 -12.90 -31.11 29.47
N PRO A 62 -12.55 -32.24 30.05
CA PRO A 62 -12.97 -33.54 29.53
C PRO A 62 -14.47 -33.80 29.75
#